data_d7b957718a21c7bee7822de6c0b945ba
#
_entry.id   d7b957718a21c7bee7822de6c0b945ba
#
_cell.length_a   1.000
_cell.length_b   1.000
_cell.length_c   1.000
_cell.angle_alpha   90.00
_cell.angle_beta   90.00
_cell.angle_gamma   90.00
#
_symmetry.space_group_name_H-M   'P 1'
#
loop_
_entity.id
_entity.type
_entity.pdbx_description
1 polymer ?
#
loop_
_entity_poly.entity_id
_entity_poly.type
_entity_poly.pdbx_seq_one_letter_code
_entity_poly.pdbx_strand_id
1 'polypeptide(L)'
;QVVAAAVVMLMPLALLAAACALPAHAGRPCTIHPPTVQSIERGMQLAQQTSQALDASGARVVLLGRAGQDLSAYGLRYSHLGWAYKTPEGPWRVTHKLNECGTALGHVYRQGLGEFFLDDLWRFEAVVAVPSAAVQAQLWSVLADNARAKALHTPHYSMVSYVWGQKYQQSNQWAIETLAEAMEP
;
A
#
# COMPACT_ATOMS: atom_id res chain seq x y z
N GLN A 1 -49.72 32.74 -1.62
CA GLN A 1 -49.61 31.63 -0.63
C GLN A 1 -48.87 30.43 -1.18
N VAL A 2 -48.90 30.15 -2.47
CA VAL A 2 -48.22 28.99 -3.11
C VAL A 2 -46.68 29.18 -3.15
N VAL A 3 -46.21 30.39 -3.35
CA VAL A 3 -44.76 30.71 -3.44
C VAL A 3 -44.05 30.54 -2.10
N ALA A 4 -44.70 30.89 -0.96
CA ALA A 4 -44.14 30.76 0.36
C ALA A 4 -43.96 29.29 0.79
N ALA A 5 -44.88 28.39 0.39
CA ALA A 5 -44.81 26.96 0.67
C ALA A 5 -43.64 26.26 -0.08
N ALA A 6 -43.34 26.70 -1.30
CA ALA A 6 -42.22 26.13 -2.12
C ALA A 6 -40.85 26.51 -1.53
N VAL A 7 -40.70 27.71 -1.00
CA VAL A 7 -39.45 28.15 -0.38
C VAL A 7 -39.15 27.42 0.96
N VAL A 8 -40.19 27.13 1.75
CA VAL A 8 -40.06 26.41 3.01
C VAL A 8 -39.72 24.91 2.79
N MET A 9 -40.18 24.31 1.70
CA MET A 9 -39.81 22.90 1.36
C MET A 9 -38.42 22.76 0.74
N LEU A 10 -37.89 23.76 0.07
CA LEU A 10 -36.55 23.73 -0.53
C LEU A 10 -35.43 23.92 0.50
N MET A 11 -35.66 24.64 1.58
CA MET A 11 -34.66 24.86 2.64
C MET A 11 -34.23 23.55 3.36
N PRO A 12 -35.11 22.65 3.80
CA PRO A 12 -34.70 21.42 4.45
C PRO A 12 -33.99 20.46 3.48
N LEU A 13 -34.34 20.46 2.20
CA LEU A 13 -33.65 19.65 1.19
C LEU A 13 -32.22 20.14 0.91
N ALA A 14 -32.00 21.45 0.90
CA ALA A 14 -30.68 22.05 0.74
C ALA A 14 -29.78 21.82 1.97
N LEU A 15 -30.36 21.87 3.19
CA LEU A 15 -29.64 21.53 4.43
C LEU A 15 -29.28 20.03 4.49
N LEU A 16 -30.15 19.14 4.02
CA LEU A 16 -29.85 17.71 3.96
C LEU A 16 -28.75 17.41 2.94
N ALA A 17 -28.74 18.07 1.79
CA ALA A 17 -27.68 17.94 0.78
C ALA A 17 -26.34 18.48 1.26
N ALA A 18 -26.31 19.58 2.04
CA ALA A 18 -25.11 20.13 2.64
C ALA A 18 -24.53 19.22 3.75
N ALA A 19 -25.35 18.50 4.49
CA ALA A 19 -24.91 17.55 5.51
C ALA A 19 -24.25 16.28 4.93
N CYS A 20 -24.52 15.95 3.66
CA CYS A 20 -23.89 14.82 2.96
C CYS A 20 -22.55 15.15 2.30
N ALA A 21 -22.12 16.42 2.32
CA ALA A 21 -20.87 16.89 1.73
C ALA A 21 -19.68 16.84 2.71
N LEU A 22 -19.66 15.88 3.64
CA LEU A 22 -18.48 15.65 4.45
C LEU A 22 -17.37 15.09 3.55
N PRO A 23 -16.14 15.62 3.64
CA PRO A 23 -15.03 15.09 2.87
C PRO A 23 -14.84 13.60 3.20
N ALA A 24 -15.01 12.74 2.21
CA ALA A 24 -14.69 11.33 2.34
C ALA A 24 -13.17 11.20 2.43
N HIS A 25 -12.64 10.94 3.63
CA HIS A 25 -11.23 10.61 3.80
C HIS A 25 -10.99 9.21 3.26
N ALA A 26 -10.44 9.14 2.05
CA ALA A 26 -10.18 7.86 1.35
C ALA A 26 -8.90 7.16 1.82
N GLY A 27 -8.19 7.72 2.79
CA GLY A 27 -6.93 7.22 3.34
C GLY A 27 -7.02 6.79 4.80
N ARG A 28 -5.91 6.22 5.31
CA ARG A 28 -5.73 5.88 6.73
C ARG A 28 -5.84 7.17 7.58
N PRO A 29 -6.50 7.15 8.75
CA PRO A 29 -6.47 8.26 9.70
C PRO A 29 -5.03 8.58 10.11
N CYS A 30 -4.72 9.88 10.25
CA CYS A 30 -3.39 10.35 10.66
C CYS A 30 -3.17 10.26 12.18
N THR A 31 -3.57 9.18 12.81
CA THR A 31 -3.22 8.94 14.19
C THR A 31 -1.75 8.55 14.25
N ILE A 32 -0.91 9.46 14.73
CA ILE A 32 0.51 9.19 14.94
C ILE A 32 0.63 8.41 16.24
N HIS A 33 1.04 7.15 16.15
CA HIS A 33 1.49 6.38 17.30
C HIS A 33 3.02 6.45 17.34
N PRO A 34 3.63 7.21 18.27
CA PRO A 34 5.08 7.26 18.38
C PRO A 34 5.63 5.84 18.60
N PRO A 35 6.66 5.43 17.86
CA PRO A 35 7.24 4.11 18.04
C PRO A 35 7.87 3.98 19.43
N THR A 36 7.62 2.86 20.09
CA THR A 36 8.27 2.50 21.34
C THR A 36 9.59 1.79 21.06
N VAL A 37 10.53 1.78 22.03
CA VAL A 37 11.77 1.00 21.91
C VAL A 37 11.46 -0.45 21.56
N GLN A 38 10.48 -1.05 22.22
CA GLN A 38 10.08 -2.44 21.97
C GLN A 38 9.53 -2.66 20.54
N SER A 39 8.74 -1.72 20.01
CA SER A 39 8.23 -1.84 18.62
C SER A 39 9.35 -1.70 17.60
N ILE A 40 10.33 -0.82 17.85
CA ILE A 40 11.53 -0.67 17.02
C ILE A 40 12.36 -1.95 17.04
N GLU A 41 12.65 -2.51 18.21
CA GLU A 41 13.41 -3.76 18.34
C GLU A 41 12.73 -4.91 17.58
N ARG A 42 11.43 -5.10 17.78
CA ARG A 42 10.65 -6.15 17.08
C ARG A 42 10.62 -5.94 15.56
N GLY A 43 10.44 -4.70 15.09
CA GLY A 43 10.46 -4.37 13.67
C GLY A 43 11.82 -4.65 13.04
N MET A 44 12.91 -4.26 13.71
CA MET A 44 14.27 -4.53 13.23
C MET A 44 14.63 -6.01 13.28
N GLN A 45 14.19 -6.74 14.30
CA GLN A 45 14.36 -8.19 14.37
C GLN A 45 13.62 -8.89 13.21
N LEU A 46 12.38 -8.48 12.90
CA LEU A 46 11.64 -9.00 11.77
C LEU A 46 12.35 -8.69 10.44
N ALA A 47 12.89 -7.49 10.28
CA ALA A 47 13.66 -7.09 9.11
C ALA A 47 14.90 -7.98 8.92
N GLN A 48 15.63 -8.26 9.99
CA GLN A 48 16.80 -9.12 9.97
C GLN A 48 16.44 -10.57 9.61
N GLN A 49 15.43 -11.14 10.26
CA GLN A 49 14.94 -12.50 9.99
C GLN A 49 14.46 -12.63 8.54
N THR A 50 13.73 -11.61 8.04
CA THR A 50 13.27 -11.57 6.65
C THR A 50 14.45 -11.53 5.69
N SER A 51 15.46 -10.67 5.93
CA SER A 51 16.66 -10.63 5.10
C SER A 51 17.35 -11.99 5.00
N GLN A 52 17.56 -12.65 6.14
CA GLN A 52 18.18 -13.98 6.20
C GLN A 52 17.36 -15.04 5.43
N ALA A 53 16.05 -15.04 5.60
CA ALA A 53 15.15 -15.97 4.90
C ALA A 53 15.17 -15.72 3.38
N LEU A 54 15.17 -14.45 2.96
CA LEU A 54 15.24 -14.08 1.55
C LEU A 54 16.60 -14.47 0.93
N ASP A 55 17.70 -14.25 1.64
CA ASP A 55 19.04 -14.68 1.19
C ASP A 55 19.13 -16.20 1.05
N ALA A 56 18.57 -16.95 2.01
CA ALA A 56 18.53 -18.41 1.98
C ALA A 56 17.63 -18.96 0.86
N SER A 57 16.63 -18.21 0.41
CA SER A 57 15.72 -18.66 -0.66
C SER A 57 16.35 -18.68 -2.05
N GLY A 58 17.46 -17.96 -2.26
CA GLY A 58 18.07 -17.78 -3.57
C GLY A 58 17.25 -16.92 -4.55
N ALA A 59 16.11 -16.39 -4.12
CA ALA A 59 15.29 -15.53 -4.96
C ALA A 59 15.93 -14.15 -5.14
N ARG A 60 15.70 -13.55 -6.31
CA ARG A 60 16.14 -12.17 -6.61
C ARG A 60 15.02 -11.15 -6.40
N VAL A 61 13.77 -11.56 -6.62
CA VAL A 61 12.57 -10.74 -6.45
C VAL A 61 11.49 -11.59 -5.80
N VAL A 62 10.82 -11.04 -4.78
CA VAL A 62 9.70 -11.69 -4.09
C VAL A 62 8.58 -10.69 -3.82
N LEU A 63 7.35 -11.17 -3.75
CA LEU A 63 6.26 -10.42 -3.15
C LEU A 63 6.38 -10.55 -1.63
N LEU A 64 6.52 -9.43 -0.95
CA LEU A 64 6.64 -9.33 0.51
C LEU A 64 5.38 -8.67 1.07
N GLY A 65 4.74 -9.33 2.03
CA GLY A 65 3.59 -8.78 2.74
C GLY A 65 3.86 -8.61 4.23
N ARG A 66 3.18 -7.61 4.83
CA ARG A 66 3.23 -7.33 6.27
C ARG A 66 1.84 -7.18 6.88
N ALA A 67 1.69 -7.49 8.15
CA ALA A 67 0.46 -7.32 8.92
C ALA A 67 0.43 -5.90 9.54
N GLY A 68 0.23 -4.87 8.69
CA GLY A 68 0.21 -3.46 9.09
C GLY A 68 -1.08 -3.04 9.78
N GLN A 69 -2.22 -3.65 9.43
CA GLN A 69 -3.53 -3.36 10.02
C GLN A 69 -4.24 -4.65 10.42
N ASP A 70 -5.13 -4.55 11.41
CA ASP A 70 -6.00 -5.66 11.78
C ASP A 70 -7.12 -5.84 10.73
N LEU A 71 -7.02 -6.92 9.97
CA LEU A 71 -8.01 -7.34 8.99
C LEU A 71 -8.70 -8.65 9.39
N SER A 72 -8.62 -9.06 10.66
CA SER A 72 -9.18 -10.31 11.15
C SER A 72 -10.69 -10.40 10.93
N ALA A 73 -11.42 -9.29 10.99
CA ALA A 73 -12.86 -9.23 10.68
C ALA A 73 -13.19 -9.68 9.24
N TYR A 74 -12.21 -9.63 8.33
CA TYR A 74 -12.34 -10.06 6.92
C TYR A 74 -11.65 -11.41 6.67
N GLY A 75 -11.16 -12.09 7.70
CA GLY A 75 -10.39 -13.33 7.56
C GLY A 75 -9.03 -13.14 6.89
N LEU A 76 -8.52 -11.90 6.81
CA LEU A 76 -7.23 -11.57 6.21
C LEU A 76 -6.18 -11.32 7.29
N ARG A 77 -4.94 -11.71 7.00
CA ARG A 77 -3.81 -11.58 7.93
C ARG A 77 -2.83 -10.48 7.52
N TYR A 78 -2.59 -10.33 6.24
CA TYR A 78 -1.62 -9.37 5.70
C TYR A 78 -2.36 -8.26 4.96
N SER A 79 -2.06 -7.02 5.33
CA SER A 79 -2.78 -5.85 4.86
C SER A 79 -2.04 -5.05 3.80
N HIS A 80 -0.71 -5.25 3.69
CA HIS A 80 0.12 -4.43 2.81
C HIS A 80 1.19 -5.26 2.09
N LEU A 81 1.31 -5.04 0.78
CA LEU A 81 2.22 -5.74 -0.10
C LEU A 81 3.26 -4.79 -0.70
N GLY A 82 4.45 -5.32 -0.97
CA GLY A 82 5.50 -4.66 -1.73
C GLY A 82 6.36 -5.69 -2.47
N TRP A 83 7.10 -5.24 -3.47
CA TRP A 83 8.08 -6.05 -4.16
C TRP A 83 9.46 -5.88 -3.53
N ALA A 84 9.94 -6.93 -2.88
CA ALA A 84 11.30 -6.96 -2.34
C ALA A 84 12.26 -7.54 -3.39
N TYR A 85 13.40 -6.89 -3.58
CA TYR A 85 14.44 -7.32 -4.51
C TYR A 85 15.82 -6.95 -3.98
N LYS A 86 16.80 -7.74 -4.38
CA LYS A 86 18.20 -7.55 -3.97
C LYS A 86 18.92 -6.73 -5.03
N THR A 87 19.50 -5.60 -4.63
CA THR A 87 20.32 -4.78 -5.54
C THR A 87 21.70 -5.41 -5.73
N PRO A 88 22.43 -5.09 -6.83
CA PRO A 88 23.80 -5.56 -7.01
C PRO A 88 24.73 -5.15 -5.87
N GLU A 89 24.45 -4.01 -5.22
CA GLU A 89 25.22 -3.45 -4.10
C GLU A 89 24.94 -4.18 -2.77
N GLY A 90 23.94 -5.04 -2.74
CA GLY A 90 23.76 -5.97 -1.65
C GLY A 90 22.50 -5.88 -0.81
N PRO A 91 21.97 -4.72 -0.39
CA PRO A 91 20.80 -4.73 0.49
C PRO A 91 19.51 -5.04 -0.25
N TRP A 92 18.59 -5.75 0.44
CA TRP A 92 17.21 -5.88 0.00
C TRP A 92 16.52 -4.52 0.02
N ARG A 93 15.79 -4.21 -1.05
CA ARG A 93 14.94 -3.03 -1.15
C ARG A 93 13.51 -3.48 -1.37
N VAL A 94 12.56 -2.74 -0.81
CA VAL A 94 11.13 -2.96 -1.01
C VAL A 94 10.56 -1.76 -1.74
N THR A 95 10.03 -1.99 -2.93
CA THR A 95 9.24 -0.98 -3.64
C THR A 95 7.77 -1.24 -3.37
N HIS A 96 7.07 -0.23 -2.87
CA HIS A 96 5.67 -0.33 -2.51
C HIS A 96 5.00 1.05 -2.58
N LYS A 97 3.66 1.05 -2.62
CA LYS A 97 2.88 2.28 -2.63
C LYS A 97 2.29 2.54 -1.24
N LEU A 98 2.43 3.76 -0.76
CA LEU A 98 1.79 4.23 0.48
C LEU A 98 0.86 5.41 0.18
N ASN A 99 -0.21 5.52 0.94
CA ASN A 99 -1.02 6.74 0.95
C ASN A 99 -0.33 7.82 1.78
N GLU A 100 -0.48 9.06 1.35
CA GLU A 100 -0.13 10.21 2.15
C GLU A 100 -1.22 10.43 3.20
N CYS A 101 -0.80 10.47 4.47
CA CYS A 101 -1.66 10.56 5.62
C CYS A 101 -2.63 11.76 5.53
N GLY A 102 -3.93 11.52 5.75
CA GLY A 102 -4.98 12.56 5.72
C GLY A 102 -5.36 13.06 4.35
N THR A 103 -4.82 12.48 3.29
CA THR A 103 -5.12 12.86 1.90
C THR A 103 -5.67 11.69 1.09
N ALA A 104 -6.17 11.99 -0.11
CA ALA A 104 -6.50 10.97 -1.12
C ALA A 104 -5.37 10.82 -2.15
N LEU A 105 -4.12 10.99 -1.72
CA LEU A 105 -2.92 10.81 -2.54
C LEU A 105 -2.09 9.63 -2.05
N GLY A 106 -1.35 9.01 -2.95
CA GLY A 106 -0.40 7.97 -2.63
C GLY A 106 0.84 8.08 -3.50
N HIS A 107 1.95 7.52 -3.01
CA HIS A 107 3.25 7.59 -3.66
C HIS A 107 3.94 6.24 -3.63
N VAL A 108 4.78 5.97 -4.64
CA VAL A 108 5.62 4.77 -4.68
C VAL A 108 6.95 5.09 -4.01
N TYR A 109 7.31 4.28 -3.04
CA TYR A 109 8.54 4.37 -2.26
C TYR A 109 9.44 3.18 -2.51
N ARG A 110 10.74 3.39 -2.37
CA ARG A 110 11.77 2.35 -2.32
C ARG A 110 12.47 2.45 -0.98
N GLN A 111 12.21 1.50 -0.10
CA GLN A 111 12.67 1.49 1.28
C GLN A 111 13.58 0.27 1.55
N GLY A 112 14.35 0.34 2.63
CA GLY A 112 14.98 -0.84 3.21
C GLY A 112 13.97 -1.69 3.98
N LEU A 113 14.34 -2.95 4.30
CA LEU A 113 13.49 -3.84 5.11
C LEU A 113 13.19 -3.24 6.50
N GLY A 114 14.16 -2.52 7.10
CA GLY A 114 13.95 -1.85 8.39
C GLY A 114 12.82 -0.83 8.31
N GLU A 115 12.87 0.09 7.34
CA GLU A 115 11.82 1.09 7.15
C GLU A 115 10.47 0.44 6.84
N PHE A 116 10.46 -0.61 6.01
CA PHE A 116 9.25 -1.34 5.65
C PHE A 116 8.56 -1.95 6.88
N PHE A 117 9.30 -2.42 7.89
CA PHE A 117 8.75 -3.03 9.09
C PHE A 117 8.65 -2.09 10.31
N LEU A 118 9.08 -0.84 10.21
CA LEU A 118 8.92 0.18 11.26
C LEU A 118 7.66 1.04 11.11
N ASP A 119 6.74 0.70 10.21
CA ASP A 119 5.52 1.43 9.94
C ASP A 119 4.32 0.89 10.76
N ASP A 120 4.34 1.10 12.07
CA ASP A 120 3.24 0.83 13.03
C ASP A 120 2.46 -0.48 12.76
N LEU A 121 3.14 -1.61 12.87
CA LEU A 121 2.57 -2.91 12.57
C LEU A 121 1.59 -3.38 13.65
N TRP A 122 0.42 -3.87 13.23
CA TRP A 122 -0.50 -4.58 14.10
C TRP A 122 0.09 -5.89 14.62
N ARG A 123 0.82 -6.63 13.75
CA ARG A 123 1.62 -7.81 14.12
C ARG A 123 2.97 -7.80 13.42
N PHE A 124 3.99 -8.21 14.16
CA PHE A 124 5.36 -8.35 13.62
C PHE A 124 5.50 -9.69 12.89
N GLU A 125 4.87 -9.76 11.73
CA GLU A 125 4.80 -10.94 10.87
C GLU A 125 4.95 -10.51 9.40
N ALA A 126 5.60 -11.38 8.63
CA ALA A 126 5.77 -11.21 7.20
C ALA A 126 5.33 -12.47 6.45
N VAL A 127 4.92 -12.30 5.21
CA VAL A 127 4.70 -13.37 4.24
C VAL A 127 5.53 -13.11 2.99
N VAL A 128 6.06 -14.17 2.42
CA VAL A 128 6.85 -14.13 1.19
C VAL A 128 6.21 -15.06 0.16
N ALA A 129 5.95 -14.55 -1.04
CA ALA A 129 5.63 -15.36 -2.20
C ALA A 129 6.76 -15.21 -3.23
N VAL A 130 7.31 -16.35 -3.65
CA VAL A 130 8.44 -16.41 -4.59
C VAL A 130 7.89 -16.73 -5.99
N PRO A 131 7.92 -15.78 -6.95
CA PRO A 131 7.52 -16.02 -8.32
C PRO A 131 8.49 -16.98 -9.01
N SER A 132 8.10 -17.51 -10.19
CA SER A 132 9.02 -18.29 -11.02
C SER A 132 10.25 -17.46 -11.44
N ALA A 133 11.36 -18.11 -11.76
CA ALA A 133 12.59 -17.41 -12.16
C ALA A 133 12.38 -16.49 -13.36
N ALA A 134 11.54 -16.88 -14.31
CA ALA A 134 11.18 -16.05 -15.47
C ALA A 134 10.46 -14.77 -15.06
N VAL A 135 9.44 -14.87 -14.18
CA VAL A 135 8.69 -13.72 -13.65
C VAL A 135 9.60 -12.82 -12.81
N GLN A 136 10.50 -13.39 -11.99
CA GLN A 136 11.47 -12.60 -11.24
C GLN A 136 12.39 -11.78 -12.15
N ALA A 137 12.84 -12.33 -13.27
CA ALA A 137 13.69 -11.61 -14.23
C ALA A 137 12.96 -10.42 -14.86
N GLN A 138 11.68 -10.57 -15.20
CA GLN A 138 10.86 -9.49 -15.74
C GLN A 138 10.57 -8.42 -14.67
N LEU A 139 10.15 -8.83 -13.47
CA LEU A 139 9.94 -7.92 -12.33
C LEU A 139 11.20 -7.12 -12.01
N TRP A 140 12.37 -7.77 -12.03
CA TRP A 140 13.64 -7.08 -11.84
C TRP A 140 13.82 -5.94 -12.83
N SER A 141 13.54 -6.14 -14.11
CA SER A 141 13.69 -5.09 -15.12
C SER A 141 12.77 -3.88 -14.90
N VAL A 142 11.58 -4.11 -14.32
CA VAL A 142 10.65 -3.03 -13.95
C VAL A 142 11.10 -2.32 -12.69
N LEU A 143 11.46 -3.09 -11.64
CA LEU A 143 11.78 -2.55 -10.31
C LEU A 143 13.14 -1.84 -10.25
N ALA A 144 14.10 -2.26 -11.08
CA ALA A 144 15.42 -1.61 -11.18
C ALA A 144 15.35 -0.24 -11.88
N ASP A 145 14.34 -0.01 -12.69
CA ASP A 145 14.11 1.25 -13.41
C ASP A 145 13.04 2.09 -12.69
N ASN A 146 13.42 3.26 -12.17
CA ASN A 146 12.51 4.16 -11.49
C ASN A 146 11.39 4.69 -12.38
N ALA A 147 11.63 4.89 -13.66
CA ALA A 147 10.61 5.38 -14.59
C ALA A 147 9.56 4.29 -14.83
N ARG A 148 10.00 3.06 -15.07
CA ARG A 148 9.09 1.90 -15.24
C ARG A 148 8.30 1.62 -13.97
N ALA A 149 8.95 1.57 -12.80
CA ALA A 149 8.26 1.33 -11.52
C ALA A 149 7.19 2.39 -11.22
N LYS A 150 7.36 3.63 -11.72
CA LYS A 150 6.40 4.73 -11.56
C LYS A 150 5.36 4.82 -12.68
N ALA A 151 5.58 4.19 -13.83
CA ALA A 151 4.69 4.30 -14.98
C ALA A 151 3.26 3.83 -14.67
N LEU A 152 3.13 2.81 -13.82
CA LEU A 152 1.85 2.26 -13.36
C LEU A 152 1.26 3.01 -12.15
N HIS A 153 1.92 4.06 -11.67
CA HIS A 153 1.47 4.78 -10.49
C HIS A 153 0.37 5.77 -10.80
N THR A 154 -0.80 5.60 -10.19
CA THR A 154 -1.89 6.59 -10.14
C THR A 154 -1.82 7.34 -8.81
N PRO A 155 -1.64 8.68 -8.81
CA PRO A 155 -1.51 9.46 -7.56
C PRO A 155 -2.75 9.40 -6.68
N HIS A 156 -3.94 9.37 -7.27
CA HIS A 156 -5.19 9.31 -6.51
C HIS A 156 -5.34 7.97 -5.79
N TYR A 157 -5.44 8.04 -4.47
CA TYR A 157 -5.51 6.87 -3.58
C TYR A 157 -6.90 6.66 -3.01
N SER A 158 -7.35 5.40 -3.00
CA SER A 158 -8.50 4.96 -2.22
C SER A 158 -8.30 3.54 -1.73
N MET A 159 -8.48 3.29 -0.42
CA MET A 159 -8.38 1.94 0.16
C MET A 159 -9.41 0.95 -0.41
N VAL A 160 -10.52 1.47 -0.92
CA VAL A 160 -11.60 0.68 -1.52
C VAL A 160 -11.61 0.73 -3.04
N SER A 161 -10.50 1.16 -3.67
CA SER A 161 -10.41 1.08 -5.12
C SER A 161 -10.49 -0.38 -5.57
N TYR A 162 -11.13 -0.61 -6.71
CA TYR A 162 -11.35 -1.95 -7.25
C TYR A 162 -10.64 -2.11 -8.60
N VAL A 163 -10.40 -3.34 -8.99
CA VAL A 163 -9.53 -3.71 -10.12
C VAL A 163 -9.88 -3.04 -11.46
N TRP A 164 -11.13 -2.70 -11.71
CA TRP A 164 -11.58 -1.99 -12.92
C TRP A 164 -11.62 -0.46 -12.77
N GLY A 165 -11.29 0.06 -11.59
CA GLY A 165 -11.27 1.49 -11.33
C GLY A 165 -10.02 2.15 -11.92
N GLN A 166 -10.22 3.17 -12.76
CA GLN A 166 -9.11 3.89 -13.42
C GLN A 166 -8.73 5.21 -12.70
N LYS A 167 -9.60 5.68 -11.79
CA LYS A 167 -9.40 6.98 -11.12
C LYS A 167 -8.56 6.87 -9.87
N TYR A 168 -8.70 5.78 -9.12
CA TYR A 168 -8.04 5.56 -7.85
C TYR A 168 -7.26 4.24 -7.88
N GLN A 169 -6.19 4.18 -7.12
CA GLN A 169 -5.35 2.99 -6.99
C GLN A 169 -4.94 2.79 -5.55
N GLN A 170 -5.24 1.64 -4.96
CA GLN A 170 -4.74 1.26 -3.64
C GLN A 170 -3.31 0.68 -3.70
N SER A 171 -2.69 0.52 -2.52
CA SER A 171 -1.30 0.04 -2.41
C SER A 171 -1.09 -1.36 -3.00
N ASN A 172 -1.96 -2.31 -2.64
CA ASN A 172 -1.83 -3.69 -3.11
C ASN A 172 -2.20 -3.83 -4.59
N GLN A 173 -3.10 -2.97 -5.09
CA GLN A 173 -3.42 -2.90 -6.52
C GLN A 173 -2.19 -2.54 -7.34
N TRP A 174 -1.41 -1.52 -6.93
CA TRP A 174 -0.16 -1.17 -7.60
C TRP A 174 0.81 -2.35 -7.67
N ALA A 175 0.94 -3.14 -6.59
CA ALA A 175 1.81 -4.30 -6.58
C ALA A 175 1.36 -5.40 -7.57
N ILE A 176 0.06 -5.61 -7.70
CA ILE A 176 -0.51 -6.59 -8.65
C ILE A 176 -0.41 -6.09 -10.09
N GLU A 177 -0.66 -4.82 -10.35
CA GLU A 177 -0.49 -4.22 -11.68
C GLU A 177 0.98 -4.26 -12.13
N THR A 178 1.93 -4.09 -11.20
CA THR A 178 3.37 -4.26 -11.47
C THR A 178 3.70 -5.71 -11.88
N LEU A 179 3.04 -6.70 -11.29
CA LEU A 179 3.18 -8.10 -11.70
C LEU A 179 2.61 -8.32 -13.11
N ALA A 180 1.43 -7.78 -13.39
CA ALA A 180 0.80 -7.91 -14.70
C ALA A 180 1.67 -7.31 -15.81
N GLU A 181 2.20 -6.11 -15.61
CA GLU A 181 3.16 -5.45 -16.53
C GLU A 181 4.41 -6.31 -16.76
N ALA A 182 4.93 -6.95 -15.71
CA ALA A 182 6.10 -7.83 -15.84
C ALA A 182 5.80 -9.12 -16.59
N MET A 183 4.55 -9.57 -16.61
CA MET A 183 4.14 -10.81 -17.29
C MET A 183 3.74 -10.58 -18.75
N GLU A 184 3.30 -9.38 -19.10
CA GLU A 184 2.87 -8.97 -20.44
C GLU A 184 3.57 -7.65 -20.83
N PRO A 185 4.89 -7.65 -21.06
CA PRO A 185 5.67 -6.44 -21.35
C PRO A 185 5.43 -5.90 -22.76
#